data_47ae415827a6ebae0768974a5b8f48e8
#
_entry.id   47ae415827a6ebae0768974a5b8f48e8
#
_cell.length_a   1.000
_cell.length_b   1.000
_cell.length_c   1.000
_cell.angle_alpha   90.00
_cell.angle_beta   90.00
_cell.angle_gamma   90.00
#
_symmetry.space_group_name_H-M   'P 1'
#
loop_
_entity.id
_entity.type
_entity.pdbx_description
1 polymer ?
#
loop_
_entity_poly.entity_id
_entity_poly.type
_entity_poly.pdbx_seq_one_letter_code
_entity_poly.pdbx_strand_id
1 'polypeptide(L)'
;MKKKKIILGSSSKFRKSLLSTINIEFSCISPNIDEKQLPNEKPKNMALRLAIEKGKRISQNYKDSLVISSDACAACEGKILGKPITETKAQEYLKFISEKTIFFYTSICLMDSNTMSYDIDLATYEIKIKKLSEKVINDYINKYKPLNSSAAFRYEVAKDILVDSFIDKENDISGLIGLPLIKLKKMLEKNNIITD
;
A
#
# COMPACT_ATOMS: atom_id res chain seq x y z
N MET A 1 28.22 -7.95 15.34
CA MET A 1 27.86 -7.23 14.08
C MET A 1 27.23 -5.89 14.44
N LYS A 2 27.54 -4.82 13.72
CA LYS A 2 26.95 -3.49 13.96
C LYS A 2 25.45 -3.54 13.58
N LYS A 3 24.57 -3.09 14.49
CA LYS A 3 23.11 -3.09 14.24
C LYS A 3 22.83 -2.18 13.05
N LYS A 4 22.18 -2.71 11.99
CA LYS A 4 21.79 -1.93 10.81
C LYS A 4 20.70 -0.93 11.17
N LYS A 5 20.75 0.25 10.56
CA LYS A 5 19.67 1.25 10.67
C LYS A 5 18.45 0.78 9.89
N ILE A 6 17.25 1.02 10.42
CA ILE A 6 16.02 0.72 9.69
C ILE A 6 15.49 2.00 9.08
N ILE A 7 15.15 1.93 7.79
CA ILE A 7 14.62 3.04 7.02
C ILE A 7 13.27 2.63 6.42
N LEU A 8 12.23 3.41 6.70
CA LEU A 8 10.97 3.31 5.98
C LEU A 8 11.05 4.19 4.72
N GLY A 9 11.06 3.57 3.55
CA GLY A 9 11.07 4.22 2.24
C GLY A 9 9.69 4.76 1.86
N SER A 10 9.19 5.73 2.63
CA SER A 10 7.86 6.30 2.41
C SER A 10 7.67 7.64 3.13
N SER A 11 6.93 8.56 2.49
CA SER A 11 6.40 9.78 3.11
C SER A 11 4.98 9.60 3.68
N SER A 12 4.37 8.42 3.55
CA SER A 12 3.01 8.15 4.00
C SER A 12 2.91 8.15 5.53
N LYS A 13 2.06 9.02 6.07
CA LYS A 13 1.74 9.07 7.51
C LYS A 13 1.12 7.75 7.99
N PHE A 14 0.31 7.10 7.17
CA PHE A 14 -0.32 5.82 7.48
C PHE A 14 0.71 4.70 7.64
N ARG A 15 1.65 4.56 6.70
CA ARG A 15 2.74 3.57 6.78
C ARG A 15 3.63 3.82 7.99
N LYS A 16 3.95 5.09 8.27
CA LYS A 16 4.71 5.46 9.48
C LYS A 16 3.98 5.03 10.75
N SER A 17 2.69 5.35 10.88
CA SER A 17 1.87 4.97 12.03
C SER A 17 1.81 3.45 12.20
N LEU A 18 1.59 2.71 11.12
CA LEU A 18 1.57 1.24 11.15
C LEU A 18 2.93 0.67 11.58
N LEU A 19 4.05 1.14 11.01
CA LEU A 19 5.37 0.64 11.39
C LEU A 19 5.72 0.94 12.85
N SER A 20 5.27 2.08 13.38
CA SER A 20 5.48 2.44 14.79
C SER A 20 4.87 1.44 15.77
N THR A 21 3.88 0.63 15.35
CA THR A 21 3.28 -0.41 16.21
C THR A 21 4.17 -1.63 16.44
N ILE A 22 5.23 -1.80 15.65
CA ILE A 22 6.19 -2.93 15.79
C ILE A 22 7.25 -2.64 16.87
N ASN A 23 7.30 -1.42 17.40
CA ASN A 23 8.27 -1.01 18.44
C ASN A 23 9.74 -1.18 18.02
N ILE A 24 10.08 -0.79 16.79
CA ILE A 24 11.45 -0.69 16.28
C ILE A 24 11.82 0.76 16.00
N GLU A 25 13.09 1.13 16.19
CA GLU A 25 13.58 2.44 15.78
C GLU A 25 13.76 2.50 14.27
N PHE A 26 13.22 3.52 13.63
CA PHE A 26 13.36 3.73 12.19
C PHE A 26 13.34 5.22 11.82
N SER A 27 13.89 5.53 10.65
CA SER A 27 13.77 6.82 10.00
C SER A 27 12.87 6.72 8.77
N CYS A 28 12.25 7.84 8.35
CA CYS A 28 11.44 7.90 7.13
C CYS A 28 12.16 8.71 6.06
N ILE A 29 12.27 8.14 4.86
CA ILE A 29 12.90 8.80 3.72
C ILE A 29 11.99 8.62 2.49
N SER A 30 11.70 9.71 1.80
CA SER A 30 10.93 9.65 0.56
C SER A 30 11.77 9.08 -0.58
N PRO A 31 11.31 8.05 -1.31
CA PRO A 31 12.08 7.45 -2.40
C PRO A 31 12.15 8.28 -3.67
N ASN A 32 11.21 9.22 -3.89
CA ASN A 32 11.13 10.09 -5.08
C ASN A 32 11.41 9.33 -6.39
N ILE A 33 10.56 8.38 -6.75
CA ILE A 33 10.62 7.64 -8.01
C ILE A 33 9.41 7.98 -8.90
N ASP A 34 9.48 7.67 -10.18
CA ASP A 34 8.31 7.71 -11.07
C ASP A 34 7.44 6.48 -10.81
N GLU A 35 6.21 6.70 -10.40
CA GLU A 35 5.26 5.64 -10.06
C GLU A 35 4.29 5.30 -11.21
N LYS A 36 4.61 5.72 -12.46
CA LYS A 36 3.76 5.44 -13.61
C LYS A 36 3.69 3.94 -13.91
N GLN A 37 2.51 3.51 -14.35
CA GLN A 37 2.30 2.18 -14.89
C GLN A 37 3.11 1.99 -16.18
N LEU A 38 3.80 0.86 -16.32
CA LEU A 38 4.47 0.49 -17.56
C LEU A 38 3.44 -0.07 -18.59
N PRO A 39 3.76 -0.03 -19.90
CA PRO A 39 2.90 -0.63 -20.91
C PRO A 39 2.54 -2.08 -20.58
N ASN A 40 1.26 -2.41 -20.63
CA ASN A 40 0.72 -3.76 -20.35
C ASN A 40 1.03 -4.31 -18.95
N GLU A 41 1.47 -3.49 -18.02
CA GLU A 41 1.79 -3.93 -16.67
C GLU A 41 0.53 -4.29 -15.88
N LYS A 42 0.52 -5.50 -15.32
CA LYS A 42 -0.59 -5.95 -14.45
C LYS A 42 -0.52 -5.26 -13.09
N PRO A 43 -1.67 -4.97 -12.44
CA PRO A 43 -1.71 -4.29 -11.13
C PRO A 43 -0.80 -4.92 -10.07
N LYS A 44 -0.82 -6.24 -9.97
CA LYS A 44 0.04 -7.01 -9.06
C LYS A 44 1.54 -6.77 -9.31
N ASN A 45 1.94 -6.78 -10.58
CA ASN A 45 3.35 -6.59 -10.96
C ASN A 45 3.80 -5.15 -10.71
N MET A 46 2.93 -4.17 -10.95
CA MET A 46 3.21 -2.77 -10.62
C MET A 46 3.49 -2.57 -9.14
N ALA A 47 2.66 -3.12 -8.25
CA ALA A 47 2.88 -3.00 -6.82
C ALA A 47 4.23 -3.60 -6.40
N LEU A 48 4.57 -4.80 -6.89
CA LEU A 48 5.85 -5.47 -6.60
C LEU A 48 7.05 -4.66 -7.13
N ARG A 49 7.00 -4.22 -8.40
CA ARG A 49 8.06 -3.42 -9.03
C ARG A 49 8.31 -2.13 -8.26
N LEU A 50 7.25 -1.38 -7.97
CA LEU A 50 7.38 -0.09 -7.28
C LEU A 50 7.96 -0.24 -5.87
N ALA A 51 7.61 -1.29 -5.13
CA ALA A 51 8.23 -1.54 -3.83
C ALA A 51 9.73 -1.81 -3.96
N ILE A 52 10.15 -2.62 -4.93
CA ILE A 52 11.56 -2.91 -5.18
C ILE A 52 12.31 -1.63 -5.62
N GLU A 53 11.76 -0.84 -6.53
CA GLU A 53 12.38 0.39 -7.02
C GLU A 53 12.55 1.43 -5.91
N LYS A 54 11.52 1.58 -5.03
CA LYS A 54 11.59 2.42 -3.83
C LYS A 54 12.71 1.97 -2.89
N GLY A 55 12.81 0.67 -2.63
CA GLY A 55 13.88 0.08 -1.83
C GLY A 55 15.26 0.36 -2.44
N LYS A 56 15.44 0.08 -3.73
CA LYS A 56 16.71 0.32 -4.46
C LYS A 56 17.13 1.78 -4.40
N ARG A 57 16.19 2.71 -4.66
CA ARG A 57 16.48 4.15 -4.67
C ARG A 57 17.06 4.65 -3.35
N ILE A 58 16.55 4.15 -2.22
CA ILE A 58 17.06 4.52 -0.91
C ILE A 58 18.36 3.79 -0.59
N SER A 59 18.43 2.48 -0.84
CA SER A 59 19.61 1.67 -0.56
C SER A 59 20.88 2.14 -1.27
N GLN A 60 20.74 2.78 -2.43
CA GLN A 60 21.86 3.40 -3.15
C GLN A 60 22.53 4.54 -2.36
N ASN A 61 21.74 5.28 -1.57
CA ASN A 61 22.21 6.50 -0.88
C ASN A 61 22.45 6.30 0.63
N TYR A 62 21.97 5.20 1.21
CA TYR A 62 22.04 4.95 2.65
C TYR A 62 22.63 3.56 2.90
N LYS A 63 23.92 3.51 3.25
CA LYS A 63 24.61 2.25 3.58
C LYS A 63 24.33 1.82 5.02
N ASP A 64 24.68 0.58 5.33
CA ASP A 64 24.47 -0.07 6.64
C ASP A 64 23.02 0.01 7.13
N SER A 65 22.08 -0.19 6.20
CA SER A 65 20.67 -0.06 6.47
C SER A 65 19.85 -1.24 5.94
N LEU A 66 18.72 -1.50 6.61
CA LEU A 66 17.61 -2.30 6.08
C LEU A 66 16.48 -1.35 5.68
N VAL A 67 16.12 -1.38 4.41
CA VAL A 67 15.11 -0.50 3.84
C VAL A 67 13.80 -1.25 3.69
N ILE A 68 12.77 -0.79 4.42
CA ILE A 68 11.39 -1.24 4.29
C ILE A 68 10.72 -0.34 3.27
N SER A 69 10.23 -0.90 2.18
CA SER A 69 9.47 -0.19 1.15
C SER A 69 8.20 -0.95 0.79
N SER A 70 7.19 -0.23 0.36
CA SER A 70 5.87 -0.78 0.05
C SER A 70 5.21 0.04 -1.04
N ASP A 71 4.37 -0.63 -1.83
CA ASP A 71 3.45 0.03 -2.75
C ASP A 71 2.07 -0.61 -2.67
N ALA A 72 1.03 0.20 -2.94
CA ALA A 72 -0.36 -0.24 -2.93
C ALA A 72 -1.04 0.15 -4.23
N CYS A 73 -1.60 -0.84 -4.92
CA CYS A 73 -2.30 -0.67 -6.19
C CYS A 73 -3.74 -1.18 -6.07
N ALA A 74 -4.71 -0.32 -6.40
CA ALA A 74 -6.11 -0.72 -6.52
C ALA A 74 -6.47 -0.99 -7.98
N ALA A 75 -7.26 -2.03 -8.23
CA ALA A 75 -7.72 -2.37 -9.58
C ALA A 75 -9.15 -2.90 -9.60
N CYS A 76 -9.87 -2.58 -10.67
CA CYS A 76 -11.20 -3.11 -10.96
C CYS A 76 -11.26 -3.47 -12.45
N GLU A 77 -11.71 -4.68 -12.76
CA GLU A 77 -11.78 -5.18 -14.15
C GLU A 77 -10.47 -5.01 -14.94
N GLY A 78 -9.33 -5.24 -14.27
CA GLY A 78 -7.99 -5.09 -14.84
C GLY A 78 -7.49 -3.65 -14.97
N LYS A 79 -8.34 -2.65 -14.75
CA LYS A 79 -7.97 -1.23 -14.79
C LYS A 79 -7.40 -0.80 -13.45
N ILE A 80 -6.20 -0.22 -13.46
CA ILE A 80 -5.59 0.39 -12.28
C ILE A 80 -6.30 1.70 -11.92
N LEU A 81 -6.67 1.84 -10.66
CA LEU A 81 -7.33 3.01 -10.11
C LEU A 81 -6.40 3.69 -9.10
N GLY A 82 -5.66 4.68 -9.59
CA GLY A 82 -4.75 5.47 -8.76
C GLY A 82 -5.49 6.41 -7.79
N LYS A 83 -4.75 7.38 -7.26
CA LYS A 83 -5.33 8.47 -6.46
C LYS A 83 -6.09 9.41 -7.39
N PRO A 84 -7.36 9.74 -7.12
CA PRO A 84 -8.15 10.56 -8.03
C PRO A 84 -7.70 12.01 -8.09
N ILE A 85 -7.14 12.55 -7.01
CA ILE A 85 -6.63 13.92 -6.85
C ILE A 85 -7.76 14.98 -6.90
N THR A 86 -8.78 14.79 -7.75
CA THR A 86 -9.94 15.69 -7.88
C THR A 86 -11.24 14.99 -7.48
N GLU A 87 -12.24 15.79 -7.06
CA GLU A 87 -13.55 15.25 -6.70
C GLU A 87 -14.26 14.63 -7.91
N THR A 88 -14.16 15.24 -9.08
CA THR A 88 -14.71 14.71 -10.34
C THR A 88 -14.13 13.31 -10.62
N LYS A 89 -12.82 13.14 -10.48
CA LYS A 89 -12.18 11.85 -10.70
C LYS A 89 -12.56 10.83 -9.62
N ALA A 90 -12.75 11.26 -8.39
CA ALA A 90 -13.26 10.41 -7.32
C ALA A 90 -14.70 9.93 -7.61
N GLN A 91 -15.58 10.81 -8.11
CA GLN A 91 -16.92 10.44 -8.55
C GLN A 91 -16.88 9.40 -9.70
N GLU A 92 -16.06 9.64 -10.72
CA GLU A 92 -15.87 8.67 -11.82
C GLU A 92 -15.43 7.29 -11.30
N TYR A 93 -14.46 7.24 -10.38
CA TYR A 93 -13.98 5.98 -9.82
C TYR A 93 -15.07 5.28 -9.01
N LEU A 94 -15.78 5.98 -8.13
CA LEU A 94 -16.84 5.40 -7.31
C LEU A 94 -18.03 4.92 -8.15
N LYS A 95 -18.43 5.66 -9.21
CA LYS A 95 -19.43 5.19 -10.16
C LYS A 95 -18.94 3.93 -10.90
N PHE A 96 -17.68 3.90 -11.30
CA PHE A 96 -17.11 2.77 -12.04
C PHE A 96 -17.04 1.48 -11.20
N ILE A 97 -16.71 1.58 -9.92
CA ILE A 97 -16.58 0.40 -9.03
C ILE A 97 -17.91 -0.05 -8.42
N SER A 98 -18.98 0.73 -8.54
CA SER A 98 -20.33 0.38 -8.02
C SER A 98 -20.78 -0.99 -8.51
N GLU A 99 -21.25 -1.84 -7.61
CA GLU A 99 -21.69 -3.23 -7.84
C GLU A 99 -20.58 -4.18 -8.36
N LYS A 100 -19.30 -3.75 -8.32
CA LYS A 100 -18.18 -4.54 -8.79
C LYS A 100 -17.26 -4.98 -7.64
N THR A 101 -16.37 -5.90 -7.99
CA THR A 101 -15.28 -6.31 -7.10
C THR A 101 -14.02 -5.52 -7.42
N ILE A 102 -13.44 -4.89 -6.41
CA ILE A 102 -12.14 -4.24 -6.51
C ILE A 102 -11.08 -5.06 -5.79
N PHE A 103 -9.87 -5.05 -6.32
CA PHE A 103 -8.71 -5.71 -5.73
C PHE A 103 -7.69 -4.69 -5.27
N PHE A 104 -7.17 -4.88 -4.07
CA PHE A 104 -6.00 -4.16 -3.59
C PHE A 104 -4.82 -5.11 -3.50
N TYR A 105 -3.70 -4.68 -4.07
CA TYR A 105 -2.42 -5.38 -4.05
C TYR A 105 -1.43 -4.52 -3.29
N THR A 106 -1.04 -4.94 -2.10
CA THR A 106 -0.06 -4.19 -1.29
C THR A 106 1.19 -5.02 -1.11
N SER A 107 2.26 -4.57 -1.74
CA SER A 107 3.58 -5.20 -1.64
C SER A 107 4.34 -4.71 -0.43
N ILE A 108 5.27 -5.55 0.03
CA ILE A 108 6.25 -5.22 1.06
C ILE A 108 7.61 -5.75 0.62
N CYS A 109 8.62 -4.90 0.66
CA CYS A 109 10.00 -5.25 0.34
C CYS A 109 10.90 -4.85 1.51
N LEU A 110 11.73 -5.76 1.96
CA LEU A 110 12.82 -5.52 2.91
C LEU A 110 14.15 -5.71 2.17
N MET A 111 14.90 -4.63 2.00
CA MET A 111 16.14 -4.62 1.23
C MET A 111 17.35 -4.30 2.09
N ASP A 112 18.39 -5.08 1.97
CA ASP A 112 19.71 -4.81 2.55
C ASP A 112 20.50 -3.84 1.65
N SER A 113 20.84 -2.67 2.18
CA SER A 113 21.52 -1.63 1.41
C SER A 113 22.98 -1.94 1.04
N ASN A 114 23.63 -2.88 1.73
CA ASN A 114 25.01 -3.25 1.44
C ASN A 114 25.11 -4.28 0.31
N THR A 115 24.25 -5.30 0.35
CA THR A 115 24.23 -6.40 -0.61
C THR A 115 23.25 -6.18 -1.76
N MET A 116 22.29 -5.27 -1.60
CA MET A 116 21.16 -5.07 -2.49
C MET A 116 20.24 -6.30 -2.61
N SER A 117 20.44 -7.31 -1.78
CA SER A 117 19.50 -8.43 -1.66
C SER A 117 18.21 -8.00 -0.99
N TYR A 118 17.11 -8.65 -1.29
CA TYR A 118 15.81 -8.28 -0.72
C TYR A 118 14.87 -9.48 -0.59
N ASP A 119 14.02 -9.40 0.41
CA ASP A 119 12.79 -10.19 0.52
C ASP A 119 11.62 -9.35 -0.01
N ILE A 120 10.70 -9.97 -0.76
CA ILE A 120 9.51 -9.32 -1.32
C ILE A 120 8.29 -10.22 -1.12
N ASP A 121 7.16 -9.63 -0.75
CA ASP A 121 5.88 -10.33 -0.63
C ASP A 121 4.72 -9.40 -1.01
N LEU A 122 3.53 -9.95 -1.18
CA LEU A 122 2.33 -9.26 -1.62
C LEU A 122 1.12 -9.72 -0.82
N ALA A 123 0.40 -8.77 -0.24
CA ALA A 123 -0.94 -8.98 0.30
C ALA A 123 -2.00 -8.64 -0.75
N THR A 124 -3.07 -9.44 -0.82
CA THR A 124 -4.17 -9.26 -1.77
C THR A 124 -5.49 -9.23 -1.03
N TYR A 125 -6.28 -8.19 -1.30
CA TYR A 125 -7.61 -8.00 -0.72
C TYR A 125 -8.62 -7.93 -1.84
N GLU A 126 -9.75 -8.59 -1.63
CA GLU A 126 -10.88 -8.62 -2.55
C GLU A 126 -12.09 -7.99 -1.86
N ILE A 127 -12.63 -6.92 -2.43
CA ILE A 127 -13.70 -6.13 -1.84
C ILE A 127 -14.82 -5.96 -2.84
N LYS A 128 -15.99 -6.50 -2.50
CA LYS A 128 -17.21 -6.29 -3.27
C LYS A 128 -17.87 -4.99 -2.83
N ILE A 129 -18.17 -4.14 -3.78
CA ILE A 129 -18.77 -2.82 -3.55
C ILE A 129 -20.29 -2.92 -3.71
N LYS A 130 -21.01 -2.27 -2.79
CA LYS A 130 -22.48 -2.11 -2.86
C LYS A 130 -22.88 -1.36 -4.13
N LYS A 131 -24.16 -1.38 -4.44
CA LYS A 131 -24.76 -0.42 -5.39
C LYS A 131 -24.68 0.98 -4.77
N LEU A 132 -23.97 1.87 -5.44
CA LEU A 132 -23.74 3.24 -4.97
C LEU A 132 -24.66 4.21 -5.73
N SER A 133 -25.57 4.88 -5.01
CA SER A 133 -26.33 5.99 -5.58
C SER A 133 -25.46 7.25 -5.67
N GLU A 134 -25.83 8.19 -6.54
CA GLU A 134 -25.13 9.50 -6.65
C GLU A 134 -25.10 10.24 -5.31
N LYS A 135 -26.16 10.15 -4.53
CA LYS A 135 -26.21 10.75 -3.19
C LYS A 135 -25.13 10.14 -2.28
N VAL A 136 -25.01 8.81 -2.21
CA VAL A 136 -23.98 8.12 -1.39
C VAL A 136 -22.59 8.53 -1.83
N ILE A 137 -22.33 8.58 -3.15
CA ILE A 137 -21.03 8.98 -3.70
C ILE A 137 -20.69 10.42 -3.29
N ASN A 138 -21.62 11.35 -3.47
CA ASN A 138 -21.39 12.75 -3.15
C ASN A 138 -21.22 12.98 -1.64
N ASP A 139 -22.04 12.37 -0.81
CA ASP A 139 -21.95 12.47 0.65
C ASP A 139 -20.61 11.91 1.15
N TYR A 140 -20.16 10.77 0.59
CA TYR A 140 -18.87 10.16 0.93
C TYR A 140 -17.69 11.05 0.55
N ILE A 141 -17.68 11.58 -0.69
CA ILE A 141 -16.61 12.47 -1.16
C ILE A 141 -16.57 13.75 -0.32
N ASN A 142 -17.72 14.38 -0.12
CA ASN A 142 -17.81 15.65 0.61
C ASN A 142 -17.34 15.51 2.06
N LYS A 143 -17.73 14.44 2.72
CA LYS A 143 -17.42 14.20 4.14
C LYS A 143 -15.97 13.77 4.37
N TYR A 144 -15.45 12.87 3.53
CA TYR A 144 -14.18 12.16 3.80
C TYR A 144 -13.02 12.56 2.90
N LYS A 145 -13.28 13.33 1.82
CA LYS A 145 -12.25 13.82 0.88
C LYS A 145 -11.22 12.75 0.49
N PRO A 146 -11.63 11.62 -0.12
CA PRO A 146 -10.76 10.47 -0.36
C PRO A 146 -9.81 10.67 -1.56
N LEU A 147 -9.38 11.90 -1.83
CA LEU A 147 -8.66 12.31 -3.04
C LEU A 147 -7.25 11.74 -3.12
N ASN A 148 -6.65 11.45 -1.97
CA ASN A 148 -5.28 10.89 -1.86
C ASN A 148 -5.24 9.38 -1.62
N SER A 149 -6.39 8.69 -1.78
CA SER A 149 -6.49 7.24 -1.63
C SER A 149 -6.76 6.57 -2.97
N SER A 150 -6.09 5.45 -3.26
CA SER A 150 -6.31 4.68 -4.49
C SER A 150 -7.78 4.29 -4.64
N ALA A 151 -8.31 4.37 -5.85
CA ALA A 151 -9.74 4.16 -6.15
C ALA A 151 -10.72 5.05 -5.37
N ALA A 152 -10.28 6.17 -4.81
CA ALA A 152 -11.06 6.98 -3.86
C ALA A 152 -11.52 6.17 -2.63
N PHE A 153 -10.82 5.10 -2.26
CA PHE A 153 -11.22 4.17 -1.23
C PHE A 153 -10.38 4.37 0.04
N ARG A 154 -10.99 4.91 1.11
CA ARG A 154 -10.39 4.97 2.45
C ARG A 154 -11.02 3.89 3.31
N TYR A 155 -10.31 2.81 3.53
CA TYR A 155 -10.83 1.63 4.21
C TYR A 155 -11.52 1.96 5.54
N GLU A 156 -10.94 2.80 6.37
CA GLU A 156 -11.42 3.12 7.72
C GLU A 156 -12.87 3.63 7.76
N VAL A 157 -13.30 4.26 6.65
CA VAL A 157 -14.65 4.82 6.51
C VAL A 157 -15.44 4.17 5.37
N ALA A 158 -14.76 3.67 4.36
CA ALA A 158 -15.39 3.05 3.21
C ALA A 158 -16.05 1.70 3.56
N LYS A 159 -15.48 0.96 4.51
CA LYS A 159 -15.97 -0.36 4.94
C LYS A 159 -17.46 -0.35 5.31
N ASP A 160 -17.91 0.66 6.01
CA ASP A 160 -19.30 0.73 6.49
C ASP A 160 -20.26 1.28 5.42
N ILE A 161 -19.76 2.13 4.50
CA ILE A 161 -20.55 2.87 3.53
C ILE A 161 -20.60 2.18 2.17
N LEU A 162 -19.44 1.75 1.67
CA LEU A 162 -19.28 1.30 0.28
C LEU A 162 -19.22 -0.23 0.13
N VAL A 163 -18.82 -0.96 1.19
CA VAL A 163 -18.50 -2.39 1.09
C VAL A 163 -19.72 -3.27 1.31
N ASP A 164 -19.95 -4.19 0.38
CA ASP A 164 -20.94 -5.28 0.50
C ASP A 164 -20.32 -6.48 1.23
N SER A 165 -19.18 -6.95 0.74
CA SER A 165 -18.43 -8.04 1.35
C SER A 165 -16.92 -7.85 1.16
N PHE A 166 -16.13 -8.47 2.04
CA PHE A 166 -14.69 -8.33 2.09
C PHE A 166 -14.04 -9.70 2.32
N ILE A 167 -13.05 -10.03 1.51
CA ILE A 167 -12.24 -11.23 1.66
C ILE A 167 -10.80 -10.79 1.94
N ASP A 168 -10.36 -11.06 3.17
CA ASP A 168 -8.97 -10.92 3.60
C ASP A 168 -8.38 -12.32 3.80
N LYS A 169 -7.61 -12.78 2.82
CA LYS A 169 -6.94 -14.09 2.88
C LYS A 169 -5.74 -14.09 3.83
N GLU A 170 -5.24 -12.93 4.16
CA GLU A 170 -4.03 -12.72 4.97
C GLU A 170 -4.37 -12.55 6.46
N ASN A 171 -5.62 -12.29 6.77
CA ASN A 171 -6.09 -11.90 8.11
C ASN A 171 -5.30 -10.70 8.67
N ASP A 172 -4.91 -9.79 7.78
CA ASP A 172 -4.05 -8.63 8.05
C ASP A 172 -4.54 -7.38 7.33
N ILE A 173 -5.43 -6.66 7.96
CA ILE A 173 -6.00 -5.42 7.42
C ILE A 173 -4.99 -4.29 7.23
N SER A 174 -3.82 -4.38 7.88
CA SER A 174 -2.79 -3.34 7.83
C SER A 174 -2.25 -3.13 6.41
N GLY A 175 -2.23 -4.18 5.59
CA GLY A 175 -1.85 -4.08 4.18
C GLY A 175 -2.84 -3.25 3.37
N LEU A 176 -4.14 -3.31 3.66
CA LEU A 176 -5.14 -2.48 2.99
C LEU A 176 -4.99 -0.98 3.37
N ILE A 177 -4.50 -0.71 4.57
CA ILE A 177 -4.15 0.65 5.02
C ILE A 177 -2.83 1.12 4.37
N GLY A 178 -1.96 0.17 3.96
CA GLY A 178 -0.79 0.44 3.13
C GLY A 178 0.54 -0.20 3.52
N LEU A 179 0.58 -1.03 4.60
CA LEU A 179 1.79 -1.76 5.01
C LEU A 179 1.43 -3.12 5.62
N PRO A 180 1.64 -4.25 4.93
CA PRO A 180 1.29 -5.59 5.43
C PRO A 180 2.18 -5.98 6.62
N LEU A 181 1.69 -5.78 7.84
CA LEU A 181 2.50 -5.94 9.06
C LEU A 181 2.84 -7.39 9.38
N ILE A 182 1.91 -8.34 9.14
CA ILE A 182 2.19 -9.76 9.37
C ILE A 182 3.34 -10.24 8.47
N LYS A 183 3.30 -9.88 7.18
CA LYS A 183 4.38 -10.22 6.24
C LYS A 183 5.69 -9.52 6.60
N LEU A 184 5.62 -8.25 6.98
CA LEU A 184 6.81 -7.49 7.40
C LEU A 184 7.44 -8.10 8.66
N LYS A 185 6.65 -8.46 9.68
CA LYS A 185 7.17 -9.12 10.90
C LYS A 185 7.95 -10.38 10.55
N LYS A 186 7.39 -11.28 9.74
CA LYS A 186 8.08 -12.50 9.29
C LYS A 186 9.41 -12.20 8.58
N MET A 187 9.47 -11.14 7.77
CA MET A 187 10.73 -10.71 7.13
C MET A 187 11.73 -10.20 8.15
N LEU A 188 11.29 -9.42 9.14
CA LEU A 188 12.16 -8.88 10.20
C LEU A 188 12.69 -9.99 11.12
N GLU A 189 11.88 -10.97 11.48
CA GLU A 189 12.26 -12.17 12.25
C GLU A 189 13.32 -12.99 11.50
N LYS A 190 13.06 -13.31 10.23
CA LYS A 190 14.02 -14.02 9.34
C LYS A 190 15.38 -13.32 9.28
N ASN A 191 15.40 -12.00 9.38
CA ASN A 191 16.62 -11.18 9.36
C ASN A 191 17.16 -10.85 10.77
N ASN A 192 16.65 -11.49 11.84
CA ASN A 192 17.05 -11.31 13.25
C ASN A 192 16.97 -9.85 13.73
N ILE A 193 15.98 -9.09 13.27
CA ILE A 193 15.74 -7.70 13.67
C ILE A 193 14.80 -7.62 14.85
N ILE A 194 13.79 -8.48 14.88
CA ILE A 194 12.87 -8.66 16.00
C ILE A 194 12.87 -10.14 16.40
N THR A 195 12.52 -10.42 17.64
CA THR A 195 12.25 -11.76 18.17
C THR A 195 10.79 -11.83 18.56
N ASP A 196 10.19 -12.99 18.49
CA ASP A 196 8.83 -13.27 19.00
C ASP A 196 8.69 -12.91 20.49
#